data_be7dfb7651c45e33bcdaebd1405a448f
#
_entry.id   be7dfb7651c45e33bcdaebd1405a448f
#
_cell.length_a   1.000
_cell.length_b   1.000
_cell.length_c   1.000
_cell.angle_alpha   90.00
_cell.angle_beta   90.00
_cell.angle_gamma   90.00
#
_symmetry.space_group_name_H-M   'P 1'
#
loop_
_entity.id
_entity.type
_entity.pdbx_description
1 polymer ?
#
loop_
_entity_poly.entity_id
_entity_poly.type
_entity_poly.pdbx_seq_one_letter_code
_entity_poly.pdbx_strand_id
1 'polypeptide(L)'
;MRTPTFWSHKGPLSMLLLPLAGLYGAFGRARWTRADPVRVPVPVICVGNLVAGGAGKTPVVLKLIEDLTTHGRPPHVLLRGYGGREAGPLRVDPARHTVAEVGDEALLLAGKAPTWVCRDRAAGAKAAVAGGAPIVVMDDGFQNPQLAKDLCLLVIDGGFAFGNGRLLPAGPLREKPEDGLARAQAVVFLGEDRQRILPDLPAGLPVYRADLASQAPKAAYAQFQTDPQQQAEPPRYLAFAGIGRPEKFFQSLRERDLAPVETRAFADHHPYRPQDLQALLARAEALGARLITTEKDLPRLPAAWSPRLDVLPV
;
A
#
# COMPACT_ATOMS: atom_id res chain seq x y z
N MET A 1 11.91 0.24 -5.70
CA MET A 1 12.68 1.44 -6.15
C MET A 1 12.33 2.60 -5.24
N ARG A 2 13.31 3.40 -4.79
CA ARG A 2 13.00 4.66 -4.10
C ARG A 2 12.32 5.61 -5.07
N THR A 3 11.31 6.34 -4.60
CA THR A 3 10.67 7.39 -5.39
C THR A 3 11.72 8.42 -5.80
N PRO A 4 11.88 8.72 -7.10
CA PRO A 4 12.87 9.69 -7.54
C PRO A 4 12.62 11.08 -6.93
N THR A 5 13.66 11.71 -6.43
CA THR A 5 13.53 13.03 -5.76
C THR A 5 12.99 14.11 -6.69
N PHE A 6 13.28 14.05 -7.99
CA PHE A 6 12.78 15.00 -8.98
C PHE A 6 11.26 14.89 -9.25
N TRP A 7 10.59 13.86 -8.73
CA TRP A 7 9.12 13.76 -8.80
C TRP A 7 8.41 14.70 -7.82
N SER A 8 9.14 15.25 -6.85
CA SER A 8 8.59 16.22 -5.90
C SER A 8 8.64 17.67 -6.41
N HIS A 9 9.42 17.96 -7.44
CA HIS A 9 9.62 19.33 -7.97
C HIS A 9 9.78 19.34 -9.48
N LYS A 10 9.54 20.53 -10.08
CA LYS A 10 9.73 20.75 -11.52
C LYS A 10 11.19 21.16 -11.77
N GLY A 11 12.02 20.22 -12.21
CA GLY A 11 13.44 20.45 -12.50
C GLY A 11 13.82 20.11 -13.95
N PRO A 12 15.09 20.33 -14.36
CA PRO A 12 15.55 20.11 -15.74
C PRO A 12 15.34 18.67 -16.23
N LEU A 13 15.64 17.67 -15.40
CA LEU A 13 15.44 16.26 -15.73
C LEU A 13 13.96 15.94 -15.99
N SER A 14 13.08 16.46 -15.15
CA SER A 14 11.64 16.31 -15.34
C SER A 14 11.15 17.00 -16.62
N MET A 15 11.78 18.12 -17.04
CA MET A 15 11.49 18.77 -18.32
C MET A 15 11.95 17.96 -19.52
N LEU A 16 13.16 17.40 -19.47
CA LEU A 16 13.72 16.55 -20.54
C LEU A 16 12.85 15.32 -20.80
N LEU A 17 12.19 14.78 -19.77
CA LEU A 17 11.33 13.59 -19.86
C LEU A 17 9.90 13.87 -20.34
N LEU A 18 9.49 15.14 -20.57
CA LEU A 18 8.13 15.49 -20.99
C LEU A 18 7.66 14.80 -22.28
N PRO A 19 8.47 14.68 -23.35
CA PRO A 19 8.03 14.00 -24.56
C PRO A 19 7.64 12.54 -24.29
N LEU A 20 8.42 11.82 -23.49
CA LEU A 20 8.13 10.44 -23.09
C LEU A 20 6.87 10.36 -22.22
N ALA A 21 6.67 11.33 -21.34
CA ALA A 21 5.46 11.43 -20.54
C ALA A 21 4.21 11.68 -21.40
N GLY A 22 4.33 12.47 -22.46
CA GLY A 22 3.27 12.67 -23.46
C GLY A 22 2.86 11.38 -24.15
N LEU A 23 3.84 10.60 -24.62
CA LEU A 23 3.61 9.28 -25.22
C LEU A 23 2.95 8.31 -24.24
N TYR A 24 3.44 8.25 -23.01
CA TYR A 24 2.87 7.43 -21.93
C TYR A 24 1.39 7.77 -21.69
N GLY A 25 1.05 9.05 -21.58
CA GLY A 25 -0.32 9.51 -21.38
C GLY A 25 -1.23 9.20 -22.60
N ALA A 26 -0.72 9.37 -23.83
CA ALA A 26 -1.47 9.03 -25.05
C ALA A 26 -1.78 7.53 -25.10
N PHE A 27 -0.81 6.68 -24.78
CA PHE A 27 -0.99 5.23 -24.73
C PHE A 27 -1.98 4.82 -23.63
N GLY A 28 -1.89 5.43 -22.45
CA GLY A 28 -2.85 5.21 -21.36
C GLY A 28 -4.29 5.52 -21.79
N ARG A 29 -4.53 6.68 -22.39
CA ARG A 29 -5.85 7.05 -22.91
C ARG A 29 -6.36 6.09 -24.00
N ALA A 30 -5.50 5.71 -24.95
CA ALA A 30 -5.86 4.77 -26.01
C ALA A 30 -6.29 3.40 -25.46
N ARG A 31 -5.76 2.96 -24.33
CA ARG A 31 -6.20 1.73 -23.65
C ARG A 31 -7.63 1.86 -23.11
N TRP A 32 -7.98 3.01 -22.54
CA TRP A 32 -9.32 3.27 -22.03
C TRP A 32 -10.37 3.33 -23.15
N THR A 33 -10.07 4.01 -24.25
CA THR A 33 -11.02 4.15 -25.37
C THR A 33 -11.27 2.85 -26.13
N ARG A 34 -10.36 1.88 -26.05
CA ARG A 34 -10.48 0.58 -26.72
C ARG A 34 -10.99 -0.53 -25.80
N ALA A 35 -11.18 -0.24 -24.51
CA ALA A 35 -11.58 -1.26 -23.56
C ALA A 35 -13.09 -1.53 -23.62
N ASP A 36 -13.44 -2.81 -23.61
CA ASP A 36 -14.79 -3.30 -23.34
C ASP A 36 -14.77 -3.97 -21.95
N PRO A 37 -15.20 -3.27 -20.89
CA PRO A 37 -15.07 -3.76 -19.53
C PRO A 37 -16.02 -4.91 -19.23
N VAL A 38 -15.47 -6.03 -18.81
CA VAL A 38 -16.24 -7.19 -18.35
C VAL A 38 -16.99 -6.84 -17.07
N ARG A 39 -18.28 -7.15 -16.98
CA ARG A 39 -19.06 -7.10 -15.74
C ARG A 39 -19.14 -8.48 -15.10
N VAL A 40 -19.12 -8.49 -13.78
CA VAL A 40 -19.40 -9.66 -12.94
C VAL A 40 -20.71 -9.45 -12.14
N PRO A 41 -21.39 -10.52 -11.70
CA PRO A 41 -22.73 -10.40 -11.07
C PRO A 41 -22.70 -9.93 -9.62
N VAL A 42 -21.56 -9.44 -9.13
CA VAL A 42 -21.38 -8.91 -7.77
C VAL A 42 -20.76 -7.51 -7.83
N PRO A 43 -20.99 -6.64 -6.83
CA PRO A 43 -20.37 -5.34 -6.80
C PRO A 43 -18.85 -5.40 -6.82
N VAL A 44 -18.23 -4.52 -7.62
CA VAL A 44 -16.78 -4.35 -7.70
C VAL A 44 -16.41 -2.97 -7.16
N ILE A 45 -15.74 -2.94 -6.03
CA ILE A 45 -15.20 -1.72 -5.41
C ILE A 45 -13.72 -1.62 -5.74
N CYS A 46 -13.30 -0.54 -6.37
CA CYS A 46 -11.90 -0.30 -6.70
C CYS A 46 -11.29 0.73 -5.75
N VAL A 47 -10.22 0.35 -5.08
CA VAL A 47 -9.37 1.28 -4.33
C VAL A 47 -8.10 1.50 -5.14
N GLY A 48 -7.79 2.75 -5.43
CA GLY A 48 -6.61 3.05 -6.23
C GLY A 48 -6.11 4.48 -6.03
N ASN A 49 -5.06 4.83 -6.77
CA ASN A 49 -4.46 6.16 -6.72
C ASN A 49 -3.95 6.57 -8.10
N LEU A 50 -3.53 7.83 -8.25
CA LEU A 50 -3.02 8.37 -9.51
C LEU A 50 -1.50 8.42 -9.59
N VAL A 51 -0.78 8.18 -8.49
CA VAL A 51 0.67 8.31 -8.44
C VAL A 51 1.36 6.94 -8.33
N ALA A 52 2.54 6.82 -8.90
CA ALA A 52 3.41 5.69 -8.65
C ALA A 52 4.03 5.82 -7.25
N GLY A 53 4.03 4.74 -6.49
CA GLY A 53 4.53 4.68 -5.11
C GLY A 53 3.44 4.52 -4.06
N GLY A 54 3.84 4.52 -2.79
CA GLY A 54 2.95 4.30 -1.65
C GLY A 54 2.05 5.50 -1.35
N ALA A 55 0.79 5.45 -1.72
CA ALA A 55 -0.22 6.46 -1.43
C ALA A 55 -1.15 6.10 -0.25
N GLY A 56 -0.86 5.02 0.48
CA GLY A 56 -1.72 4.59 1.59
C GLY A 56 -2.95 3.78 1.17
N LYS A 57 -2.95 3.14 0.01
CA LYS A 57 -4.07 2.31 -0.46
C LYS A 57 -4.36 1.13 0.47
N THR A 58 -3.31 0.39 0.85
CA THR A 58 -3.44 -0.83 1.65
C THR A 58 -4.20 -0.63 2.97
N PRO A 59 -3.92 0.42 3.78
CA PRO A 59 -4.76 0.74 4.95
C PRO A 59 -6.22 0.98 4.62
N VAL A 60 -6.51 1.67 3.52
CA VAL A 60 -7.90 1.91 3.08
C VAL A 60 -8.59 0.60 2.69
N VAL A 61 -7.88 -0.30 1.98
CA VAL A 61 -8.40 -1.63 1.64
C VAL A 61 -8.65 -2.46 2.90
N LEU A 62 -7.74 -2.45 3.87
CA LEU A 62 -7.90 -3.16 5.15
C LEU A 62 -9.10 -2.65 5.92
N LYS A 63 -9.30 -1.33 6.00
CA LYS A 63 -10.47 -0.74 6.66
C LYS A 63 -11.76 -1.11 5.95
N LEU A 64 -11.76 -1.09 4.62
CA LEU A 64 -12.91 -1.48 3.82
C LEU A 64 -13.28 -2.96 4.02
N ILE A 65 -12.27 -3.86 4.11
CA ILE A 65 -12.49 -5.28 4.43
C ILE A 65 -13.17 -5.42 5.80
N GLU A 66 -12.65 -4.72 6.81
CA GLU A 66 -13.20 -4.73 8.17
C GLU A 66 -14.66 -4.25 8.17
N ASP A 67 -14.95 -3.11 7.58
CA ASP A 67 -16.28 -2.50 7.55
C ASP A 67 -17.28 -3.39 6.81
N LEU A 68 -16.93 -3.90 5.62
CA LEU A 68 -17.81 -4.78 4.87
C LEU A 68 -18.07 -6.10 5.60
N THR A 69 -17.06 -6.66 6.27
CA THR A 69 -17.21 -7.89 7.08
C THR A 69 -18.11 -7.66 8.28
N THR A 70 -17.95 -6.54 8.99
CA THR A 70 -18.81 -6.18 10.13
C THR A 70 -20.29 -6.00 9.73
N HIS A 71 -20.51 -5.54 8.48
CA HIS A 71 -21.87 -5.42 7.92
C HIS A 71 -22.39 -6.73 7.25
N GLY A 72 -21.76 -7.86 7.52
CA GLY A 72 -22.19 -9.18 7.03
C GLY A 72 -21.93 -9.43 5.53
N ARG A 73 -21.05 -8.65 4.91
CA ARG A 73 -20.68 -8.76 3.48
C ARG A 73 -19.16 -8.93 3.32
N PRO A 74 -18.56 -10.02 3.78
CA PRO A 74 -17.13 -10.24 3.72
C PRO A 74 -16.64 -10.23 2.26
N PRO A 75 -15.78 -9.28 1.86
CA PRO A 75 -15.35 -9.17 0.47
C PRO A 75 -14.27 -10.18 0.13
N HIS A 76 -14.12 -10.52 -1.16
CA HIS A 76 -12.88 -11.05 -1.69
C HIS A 76 -12.03 -9.93 -2.27
N VAL A 77 -10.71 -10.01 -2.05
CA VAL A 77 -9.77 -9.03 -2.57
C VAL A 77 -9.14 -9.52 -3.87
N LEU A 78 -8.98 -8.63 -4.84
CA LEU A 78 -8.35 -8.92 -6.12
C LEU A 78 -7.18 -7.98 -6.37
N LEU A 79 -5.97 -8.54 -6.50
CA LEU A 79 -4.74 -7.81 -6.80
C LEU A 79 -4.09 -8.31 -8.11
N ARG A 80 -3.04 -7.57 -8.52
CA ARG A 80 -2.17 -7.99 -9.62
C ARG A 80 -1.14 -9.05 -9.21
N GLY A 81 -0.79 -9.11 -7.94
CA GLY A 81 0.37 -9.88 -7.48
C GLY A 81 1.68 -9.18 -7.88
N TYR A 82 1.79 -7.88 -7.60
CA TYR A 82 3.01 -7.14 -7.91
C TYR A 82 4.21 -7.74 -7.14
N GLY A 83 5.34 -7.93 -7.83
CA GLY A 83 6.52 -8.59 -7.28
C GLY A 83 6.45 -10.12 -7.28
N GLY A 84 5.27 -10.72 -7.46
CA GLY A 84 5.07 -12.15 -7.60
C GLY A 84 5.21 -12.66 -9.03
N ARG A 85 5.56 -13.95 -9.19
CA ARG A 85 5.68 -14.62 -10.50
C ARG A 85 4.34 -15.12 -11.03
N GLU A 86 3.37 -15.40 -10.14
CA GLU A 86 2.09 -15.99 -10.52
C GLU A 86 1.25 -15.04 -11.39
N ALA A 87 0.73 -15.56 -12.49
CA ALA A 87 -0.14 -14.82 -13.38
C ALA A 87 -1.62 -14.86 -12.96
N GLY A 88 -2.00 -15.91 -12.23
CA GLY A 88 -3.37 -16.17 -11.80
C GLY A 88 -4.31 -16.63 -12.94
N PRO A 89 -5.61 -16.80 -12.63
CA PRO A 89 -6.22 -16.53 -11.34
C PRO A 89 -5.82 -17.56 -10.26
N LEU A 90 -5.34 -17.07 -9.13
CA LEU A 90 -4.90 -17.89 -8.01
C LEU A 90 -5.46 -17.34 -6.70
N ARG A 91 -6.14 -18.18 -5.91
CA ARG A 91 -6.50 -17.85 -4.54
C ARG A 91 -5.28 -18.00 -3.64
N VAL A 92 -4.94 -16.93 -2.94
CA VAL A 92 -3.77 -16.88 -2.07
C VAL A 92 -4.04 -17.65 -0.78
N ASP A 93 -3.11 -18.55 -0.45
CA ASP A 93 -3.06 -19.26 0.83
C ASP A 93 -1.77 -18.87 1.56
N PRO A 94 -1.84 -18.09 2.66
CA PRO A 94 -0.65 -17.63 3.38
C PRO A 94 0.22 -18.75 3.97
N ALA A 95 -0.35 -19.97 4.17
CA ALA A 95 0.40 -21.12 4.67
C ALA A 95 1.21 -21.82 3.58
N ARG A 96 0.89 -21.59 2.30
CA ARG A 96 1.47 -22.33 1.16
C ARG A 96 2.25 -21.44 0.20
N HIS A 97 1.82 -20.20 0.03
CA HIS A 97 2.41 -19.31 -0.96
C HIS A 97 3.45 -18.37 -0.32
N THR A 98 4.48 -18.07 -1.09
CA THR A 98 5.55 -17.18 -0.71
C THR A 98 5.41 -15.80 -1.37
N VAL A 99 6.13 -14.80 -0.84
CA VAL A 99 6.21 -13.46 -1.45
C VAL A 99 6.68 -13.52 -2.91
N ALA A 100 7.63 -14.41 -3.24
CA ALA A 100 8.13 -14.58 -4.59
C ALA A 100 7.07 -15.12 -5.57
N GLU A 101 6.03 -15.75 -5.06
CA GLU A 101 4.93 -16.28 -5.87
C GLU A 101 3.82 -15.26 -6.07
N VAL A 102 3.33 -14.65 -4.99
CA VAL A 102 2.10 -13.85 -5.01
C VAL A 102 2.30 -12.37 -4.69
N GLY A 103 3.47 -11.98 -4.20
CA GLY A 103 3.76 -10.63 -3.72
C GLY A 103 3.41 -10.43 -2.24
N ASP A 104 4.05 -9.46 -1.61
CA ASP A 104 3.91 -9.17 -0.19
C ASP A 104 2.52 -8.61 0.19
N GLU A 105 1.96 -7.72 -0.65
CA GLU A 105 0.62 -7.16 -0.42
C GLU A 105 -0.47 -8.24 -0.46
N ALA A 106 -0.32 -9.22 -1.35
CA ALA A 106 -1.28 -10.32 -1.46
C ALA A 106 -1.29 -11.22 -0.22
N LEU A 107 -0.11 -11.50 0.35
CA LEU A 107 0.00 -12.27 1.60
C LEU A 107 -0.57 -11.50 2.80
N LEU A 108 -0.28 -10.20 2.90
CA LEU A 108 -0.83 -9.33 3.94
C LEU A 108 -2.36 -9.35 3.93
N LEU A 109 -2.96 -9.14 2.75
CA LEU A 109 -4.42 -9.09 2.60
C LEU A 109 -5.07 -10.48 2.75
N ALA A 110 -4.38 -11.55 2.33
CA ALA A 110 -4.86 -12.93 2.51
C ALA A 110 -4.98 -13.35 3.98
N GLY A 111 -4.25 -12.71 4.88
CA GLY A 111 -4.42 -12.86 6.31
C GLY A 111 -5.69 -12.20 6.89
N LYS A 112 -6.43 -11.42 6.07
CA LYS A 112 -7.61 -10.65 6.48
C LYS A 112 -8.89 -11.04 5.73
N ALA A 113 -8.77 -11.41 4.46
CA ALA A 113 -9.89 -11.78 3.60
C ALA A 113 -9.45 -12.76 2.50
N PRO A 114 -10.37 -13.54 1.91
CA PRO A 114 -10.08 -14.34 0.74
C PRO A 114 -9.49 -13.45 -0.38
N THR A 115 -8.24 -13.72 -0.75
CA THR A 115 -7.46 -12.86 -1.64
C THR A 115 -7.07 -13.61 -2.91
N TRP A 116 -7.19 -12.94 -4.04
CA TRP A 116 -6.90 -13.47 -5.36
C TRP A 116 -5.83 -12.64 -6.05
N VAL A 117 -4.85 -13.30 -6.65
CA VAL A 117 -3.91 -12.66 -7.56
C VAL A 117 -4.22 -13.06 -8.99
N CYS A 118 -4.31 -12.06 -9.88
CA CYS A 118 -4.50 -12.29 -11.30
C CYS A 118 -4.02 -11.09 -12.12
N ARG A 119 -3.19 -11.33 -13.15
CA ARG A 119 -2.78 -10.26 -14.09
C ARG A 119 -3.94 -9.80 -14.96
N ASP A 120 -4.78 -10.73 -15.39
CA ASP A 120 -6.08 -10.44 -16.02
C ASP A 120 -7.14 -10.23 -14.93
N ARG A 121 -7.54 -8.96 -14.73
CA ARG A 121 -8.49 -8.59 -13.68
C ARG A 121 -9.89 -9.14 -13.91
N ALA A 122 -10.29 -9.28 -15.18
CA ALA A 122 -11.60 -9.84 -15.51
C ALA A 122 -11.66 -11.34 -15.19
N ALA A 123 -10.62 -12.10 -15.54
CA ALA A 123 -10.50 -13.51 -15.18
C ALA A 123 -10.42 -13.69 -13.65
N GLY A 124 -9.66 -12.82 -12.95
CA GLY A 124 -9.56 -12.85 -11.49
C GLY A 124 -10.88 -12.57 -10.80
N ALA A 125 -11.65 -11.60 -11.26
CA ALA A 125 -12.97 -11.29 -10.71
C ALA A 125 -13.96 -12.44 -10.91
N LYS A 126 -13.98 -13.07 -12.09
CA LYS A 126 -14.80 -14.25 -12.35
C LYS A 126 -14.42 -15.40 -11.42
N ALA A 127 -13.13 -15.64 -11.19
CA ALA A 127 -12.65 -16.66 -10.26
C ALA A 127 -13.05 -16.36 -8.81
N ALA A 128 -12.97 -15.09 -8.39
CA ALA A 128 -13.41 -14.67 -7.05
C ALA A 128 -14.92 -14.91 -6.86
N VAL A 129 -15.73 -14.59 -7.85
CA VAL A 129 -17.19 -14.85 -7.84
C VAL A 129 -17.47 -16.35 -7.78
N ALA A 130 -16.81 -17.16 -8.61
CA ALA A 130 -16.93 -18.62 -8.55
C ALA A 130 -16.48 -19.19 -7.20
N GLY A 131 -15.55 -18.52 -6.52
CA GLY A 131 -15.11 -18.81 -5.16
C GLY A 131 -16.03 -18.29 -4.06
N GLY A 132 -17.23 -17.77 -4.40
CA GLY A 132 -18.25 -17.32 -3.44
C GLY A 132 -18.14 -15.87 -2.98
N ALA A 133 -17.41 -15.00 -3.72
CA ALA A 133 -17.31 -13.58 -3.37
C ALA A 133 -18.67 -12.87 -3.45
N PRO A 134 -19.20 -12.27 -2.36
CA PRO A 134 -20.38 -11.44 -2.42
C PRO A 134 -20.06 -10.01 -2.91
N ILE A 135 -18.83 -9.58 -2.74
CA ILE A 135 -18.25 -8.32 -3.19
C ILE A 135 -16.80 -8.56 -3.57
N VAL A 136 -16.34 -7.91 -4.65
CA VAL A 136 -14.91 -7.89 -5.01
C VAL A 136 -14.32 -6.52 -4.68
N VAL A 137 -13.29 -6.47 -3.84
CA VAL A 137 -12.48 -5.28 -3.59
C VAL A 137 -11.21 -5.39 -4.41
N MET A 138 -11.03 -4.48 -5.36
CA MET A 138 -9.89 -4.43 -6.27
C MET A 138 -8.84 -3.47 -5.72
N ASP A 139 -7.70 -3.99 -5.28
CA ASP A 139 -6.56 -3.16 -4.86
C ASP A 139 -5.68 -2.81 -6.06
N ASP A 140 -5.30 -1.52 -6.14
CA ASP A 140 -4.50 -0.91 -7.22
C ASP A 140 -5.03 -1.21 -8.64
N GLY A 141 -6.35 -1.14 -8.79
CA GLY A 141 -7.04 -1.41 -10.05
C GLY A 141 -7.49 -0.18 -10.83
N PHE A 142 -7.20 1.04 -10.36
CA PHE A 142 -7.79 2.28 -10.88
C PHE A 142 -7.49 2.50 -12.37
N GLN A 143 -6.27 2.19 -12.84
CA GLN A 143 -5.86 2.27 -14.24
C GLN A 143 -6.18 1.02 -15.08
N ASN A 144 -6.91 0.05 -14.51
CA ASN A 144 -7.32 -1.14 -15.28
C ASN A 144 -8.67 -0.91 -15.95
N PRO A 145 -8.77 -0.92 -17.29
CA PRO A 145 -10.03 -0.71 -17.99
C PRO A 145 -10.79 -2.01 -18.30
N GLN A 146 -10.25 -3.19 -17.99
CA GLN A 146 -10.81 -4.48 -18.42
C GLN A 146 -11.97 -4.97 -17.54
N LEU A 147 -12.05 -4.53 -16.27
CA LEU A 147 -13.10 -4.90 -15.35
C LEU A 147 -13.96 -3.68 -15.04
N ALA A 148 -15.27 -3.80 -15.20
CA ALA A 148 -16.23 -2.78 -14.80
C ALA A 148 -16.20 -2.62 -13.27
N LYS A 149 -16.29 -1.39 -12.80
CA LYS A 149 -16.25 -1.02 -11.39
C LYS A 149 -17.54 -0.28 -11.05
N ASP A 150 -18.16 -0.66 -9.93
CA ASP A 150 -19.40 -0.04 -9.47
C ASP A 150 -19.10 1.14 -8.53
N LEU A 151 -17.95 1.08 -7.82
CA LEU A 151 -17.47 2.16 -6.95
C LEU A 151 -15.94 2.28 -7.11
N CYS A 152 -15.47 3.49 -7.40
CA CYS A 152 -14.04 3.82 -7.44
C CYS A 152 -13.69 4.80 -6.32
N LEU A 153 -12.90 4.35 -5.36
CA LEU A 153 -12.34 5.15 -4.28
C LEU A 153 -10.92 5.58 -4.65
N LEU A 154 -10.73 6.88 -4.81
CA LEU A 154 -9.42 7.45 -5.13
C LEU A 154 -8.70 7.85 -3.85
N VAL A 155 -7.59 7.20 -3.55
CA VAL A 155 -6.77 7.52 -2.37
C VAL A 155 -5.74 8.59 -2.74
N ILE A 156 -5.73 9.68 -1.98
CA ILE A 156 -4.78 10.79 -2.12
C ILE A 156 -4.05 10.98 -0.79
N ASP A 157 -2.73 10.94 -0.84
CA ASP A 157 -1.88 11.28 0.29
C ASP A 157 -1.62 12.79 0.32
N GLY A 158 -2.18 13.51 1.27
CA GLY A 158 -2.08 14.97 1.39
C GLY A 158 -0.65 15.52 1.52
N GLY A 159 0.28 14.70 2.01
CA GLY A 159 1.69 15.07 2.10
C GLY A 159 2.44 15.09 0.76
N PHE A 160 1.96 14.32 -0.24
CA PHE A 160 2.60 14.20 -1.56
C PHE A 160 1.67 14.59 -2.71
N ALA A 161 0.38 14.32 -2.57
CA ALA A 161 -0.67 14.57 -3.55
C ALA A 161 -0.29 14.05 -4.96
N PHE A 162 -0.12 14.95 -5.90
CA PHE A 162 0.23 14.65 -7.29
C PHE A 162 1.73 14.88 -7.61
N GLY A 163 2.56 15.11 -6.58
CA GLY A 163 3.98 15.41 -6.72
C GLY A 163 4.21 16.65 -7.61
N ASN A 164 5.09 16.54 -8.61
CA ASN A 164 5.34 17.64 -9.54
C ASN A 164 4.25 17.85 -10.62
N GLY A 165 3.15 17.09 -10.55
CA GLY A 165 2.01 17.19 -11.49
C GLY A 165 2.27 16.64 -12.90
N ARG A 166 3.34 15.88 -13.11
CA ARG A 166 3.72 15.33 -14.42
C ARG A 166 3.49 13.83 -14.50
N LEU A 167 3.20 13.37 -15.72
CA LEU A 167 3.04 11.94 -15.99
C LEU A 167 4.39 11.21 -15.94
N LEU A 168 4.35 9.89 -15.72
CA LEU A 168 5.50 9.01 -15.88
C LEU A 168 6.11 9.14 -17.28
N PRO A 169 7.46 9.16 -17.41
CA PRO A 169 8.46 9.13 -16.35
C PRO A 169 8.88 10.52 -15.84
N ALA A 170 8.32 11.64 -16.36
CA ALA A 170 8.67 13.01 -15.99
C ALA A 170 8.20 13.38 -14.56
N GLY A 171 7.26 12.64 -14.01
CA GLY A 171 6.73 12.78 -12.67
C GLY A 171 6.05 11.51 -12.21
N PRO A 172 5.35 11.54 -11.07
CA PRO A 172 4.79 10.33 -10.45
C PRO A 172 3.45 9.90 -11.05
N LEU A 173 2.78 10.74 -11.84
CA LEU A 173 1.41 10.48 -12.27
C LEU A 173 1.32 9.33 -13.29
N ARG A 174 0.42 8.38 -13.02
CA ARG A 174 0.07 7.27 -13.92
C ARG A 174 -0.91 7.71 -15.02
N GLU A 175 -1.64 8.80 -14.79
CA GLU A 175 -2.60 9.43 -15.68
C GLU A 175 -2.84 10.87 -15.24
N LYS A 176 -3.55 11.65 -16.05
CA LYS A 176 -3.89 13.04 -15.67
C LYS A 176 -4.87 13.04 -14.52
N PRO A 177 -4.72 13.97 -13.54
CA PRO A 177 -5.65 14.07 -12.41
C PRO A 177 -7.11 14.24 -12.85
N GLU A 178 -7.35 15.05 -13.88
CA GLU A 178 -8.70 15.31 -14.41
C GLU A 178 -9.37 14.02 -14.90
N ASP A 179 -8.63 13.18 -15.64
CA ASP A 179 -9.14 11.91 -16.17
C ASP A 179 -9.44 10.91 -15.03
N GLY A 180 -8.59 10.89 -14.01
CA GLY A 180 -8.76 10.05 -12.83
C GLY A 180 -9.92 10.49 -11.94
N LEU A 181 -9.97 11.78 -11.60
CA LEU A 181 -11.01 12.36 -10.76
C LEU A 181 -12.40 12.21 -11.38
N ALA A 182 -12.51 12.34 -12.71
CA ALA A 182 -13.78 12.14 -13.44
C ALA A 182 -14.35 10.71 -13.31
N ARG A 183 -13.52 9.73 -12.98
CA ARG A 183 -13.95 8.33 -12.78
C ARG A 183 -14.12 7.94 -11.31
N ALA A 184 -13.71 8.80 -10.39
CA ALA A 184 -13.86 8.54 -8.96
C ALA A 184 -15.27 8.90 -8.49
N GLN A 185 -15.87 8.05 -7.67
CA GLN A 185 -17.11 8.36 -6.96
C GLN A 185 -16.86 8.97 -5.59
N ALA A 186 -15.64 8.78 -5.03
CA ALA A 186 -15.21 9.45 -3.82
C ALA A 186 -13.68 9.51 -3.73
N VAL A 187 -13.21 10.48 -2.96
CA VAL A 187 -11.79 10.61 -2.58
C VAL A 187 -11.65 10.23 -1.11
N VAL A 188 -10.66 9.36 -0.81
CA VAL A 188 -10.16 9.15 0.55
C VAL A 188 -8.86 9.94 0.67
N PHE A 189 -8.91 11.04 1.40
CA PHE A 189 -7.79 11.97 1.57
C PHE A 189 -7.08 11.69 2.88
N LEU A 190 -5.82 11.26 2.80
CA LEU A 190 -5.03 10.81 3.94
C LEU A 190 -4.09 11.91 4.45
N GLY A 191 -4.26 12.27 5.72
CA GLY A 191 -3.41 13.22 6.43
C GLY A 191 -3.66 14.70 6.07
N GLU A 192 -2.69 15.55 6.40
CA GLU A 192 -2.74 16.98 6.14
C GLU A 192 -2.63 17.34 4.66
N ASP A 193 -3.40 18.30 4.19
CA ASP A 193 -3.30 18.86 2.83
C ASP A 193 -2.11 19.82 2.70
N ARG A 194 -0.90 19.28 2.72
CA ARG A 194 0.35 20.09 2.60
C ARG A 194 0.55 20.67 1.22
N GLN A 195 -0.09 20.08 0.21
CA GLN A 195 0.00 20.54 -1.18
C GLN A 195 -1.15 21.45 -1.58
N ARG A 196 -2.12 21.68 -0.68
CA ARG A 196 -3.29 22.56 -0.87
C ARG A 196 -4.11 22.20 -2.11
N ILE A 197 -4.34 20.89 -2.33
CA ILE A 197 -5.10 20.41 -3.50
C ILE A 197 -6.59 20.22 -3.24
N LEU A 198 -7.03 20.22 -1.98
CA LEU A 198 -8.46 20.04 -1.66
C LEU A 198 -9.38 21.07 -2.34
N PRO A 199 -9.01 22.37 -2.43
CA PRO A 199 -9.84 23.35 -3.13
C PRO A 199 -9.94 23.12 -4.64
N ASP A 200 -8.97 22.41 -5.23
CA ASP A 200 -8.89 22.13 -6.68
C ASP A 200 -9.62 20.83 -7.07
N LEU A 201 -10.15 20.09 -6.10
CA LEU A 201 -10.94 18.89 -6.39
C LEU A 201 -12.30 19.28 -6.96
N PRO A 202 -12.88 18.45 -7.87
CA PRO A 202 -14.16 18.75 -8.49
C PRO A 202 -15.28 19.00 -7.45
N ALA A 203 -16.02 20.07 -7.64
CA ALA A 203 -17.19 20.36 -6.81
C ALA A 203 -18.20 19.20 -6.88
N GLY A 204 -18.69 18.74 -5.73
CA GLY A 204 -19.65 17.63 -5.64
C GLY A 204 -19.01 16.23 -5.59
N LEU A 205 -17.69 16.09 -5.75
CA LEU A 205 -17.01 14.82 -5.50
C LEU A 205 -16.84 14.64 -3.97
N PRO A 206 -17.44 13.61 -3.36
CA PRO A 206 -17.31 13.38 -1.92
C PRO A 206 -15.85 13.17 -1.51
N VAL A 207 -15.40 13.88 -0.47
CA VAL A 207 -14.04 13.77 0.08
C VAL A 207 -14.14 13.33 1.54
N TYR A 208 -13.65 12.13 1.82
CA TYR A 208 -13.53 11.60 3.18
C TYR A 208 -12.11 11.81 3.67
N ARG A 209 -11.95 12.63 4.69
CA ARG A 209 -10.65 12.83 5.33
C ARG A 209 -10.40 11.73 6.34
N ALA A 210 -9.21 11.15 6.30
CA ALA A 210 -8.80 10.10 7.22
C ALA A 210 -7.32 10.26 7.58
N ASP A 211 -7.01 9.92 8.81
CA ASP A 211 -5.64 9.79 9.27
C ASP A 211 -5.27 8.32 9.40
N LEU A 212 -4.04 7.99 9.09
CA LEU A 212 -3.52 6.66 9.34
C LEU A 212 -3.30 6.52 10.85
N ALA A 213 -4.35 6.09 11.57
CA ALA A 213 -4.22 5.69 12.94
C ALA A 213 -3.44 4.38 13.00
N SER A 214 -2.17 4.46 13.23
CA SER A 214 -1.40 3.28 13.54
C SER A 214 -1.85 2.75 14.91
N GLN A 215 -2.30 1.52 14.99
CA GLN A 215 -2.58 0.85 16.27
C GLN A 215 -1.27 0.69 17.04
N ALA A 216 -1.35 0.57 18.37
CA ALA A 216 -0.18 0.23 19.18
C ALA A 216 0.50 -1.02 18.61
N PRO A 217 1.83 -1.13 18.68
CA PRO A 217 2.55 -2.30 18.17
C PRO A 217 1.89 -3.57 18.68
N LYS A 218 1.47 -4.48 17.79
CA LYS A 218 0.91 -5.77 18.21
C LYS A 218 2.01 -6.54 18.91
N ALA A 219 1.92 -6.54 20.18
CA ALA A 219 2.35 -7.40 21.26
C ALA A 219 3.49 -8.42 21.04
N ALA A 220 4.71 -7.96 20.85
CA ALA A 220 5.74 -8.46 21.75
C ALA A 220 5.62 -7.74 23.12
N TYR A 221 4.92 -6.61 23.18
CA TYR A 221 4.74 -5.79 24.40
C TYR A 221 3.89 -6.46 25.48
N ALA A 222 2.91 -7.30 25.12
CA ALA A 222 2.05 -7.96 26.11
C ALA A 222 2.74 -9.09 26.90
N GLN A 223 3.84 -9.64 26.40
CA GLN A 223 4.57 -10.71 27.10
C GLN A 223 5.55 -10.18 28.17
N PHE A 224 5.82 -8.87 28.22
CA PHE A 224 6.74 -8.25 29.17
C PHE A 224 6.06 -7.41 30.26
N GLN A 225 4.73 -7.37 30.31
CA GLN A 225 3.98 -6.84 31.47
C GLN A 225 3.87 -7.89 32.59
N THR A 226 4.98 -8.49 32.98
CA THR A 226 4.97 -9.50 34.04
C THR A 226 5.29 -8.94 35.43
N ASP A 227 5.49 -7.63 35.57
CA ASP A 227 5.62 -7.03 36.89
C ASP A 227 5.10 -5.58 36.91
N PRO A 228 3.95 -5.29 37.57
CA PRO A 228 3.44 -3.94 37.72
C PRO A 228 4.34 -2.99 38.53
N GLN A 229 5.39 -3.51 39.17
CA GLN A 229 6.30 -2.74 40.03
C GLN A 229 7.63 -2.38 39.37
N GLN A 230 7.97 -2.94 38.22
CA GLN A 230 9.10 -2.48 37.43
C GLN A 230 8.62 -1.43 36.41
N GLN A 231 8.85 -0.15 36.71
CA GLN A 231 8.83 0.94 35.75
C GLN A 231 10.01 0.71 34.80
N ALA A 232 9.81 -0.19 33.79
CA ALA A 232 10.80 -0.42 32.78
C ALA A 232 10.82 0.84 31.87
N GLU A 233 12.02 1.38 31.68
CA GLU A 233 12.22 2.43 30.66
C GLU A 233 11.60 2.00 29.33
N PRO A 234 11.01 2.94 28.57
CA PRO A 234 10.42 2.59 27.29
C PRO A 234 11.47 1.92 26.39
N PRO A 235 11.12 0.84 25.68
CA PRO A 235 12.09 0.09 24.91
C PRO A 235 12.73 0.98 23.84
N ARG A 236 14.06 0.92 23.75
CA ARG A 236 14.81 1.57 22.68
C ARG A 236 14.62 0.78 21.40
N TYR A 237 14.43 1.47 20.27
CA TYR A 237 14.19 0.81 18.99
C TYR A 237 15.25 1.13 17.94
N LEU A 238 15.69 0.11 17.19
CA LEU A 238 16.25 0.24 15.87
C LEU A 238 15.12 -0.04 14.86
N ALA A 239 14.68 1.00 14.17
CA ALA A 239 13.60 0.88 13.21
C ALA A 239 14.13 0.63 11.80
N PHE A 240 13.56 -0.34 11.09
CA PHE A 240 13.91 -0.58 9.69
C PHE A 240 12.67 -0.78 8.82
N ALA A 241 12.75 -0.35 7.57
CA ALA A 241 11.65 -0.52 6.61
C ALA A 241 12.13 -0.56 5.16
N GLY A 242 11.54 -1.45 4.36
CA GLY A 242 11.72 -1.57 2.92
C GLY A 242 10.43 -1.26 2.17
N ILE A 243 9.84 -0.11 2.44
CA ILE A 243 8.62 0.41 1.82
C ILE A 243 8.92 1.67 1.00
N GLY A 244 8.00 2.08 0.13
CA GLY A 244 8.19 3.21 -0.78
C GLY A 244 8.52 4.55 -0.10
N ARG A 245 8.05 4.76 1.14
CA ARG A 245 8.33 5.96 1.95
C ARG A 245 8.63 5.58 3.41
N PRO A 246 9.84 5.09 3.72
CA PRO A 246 10.21 4.67 5.06
C PRO A 246 10.21 5.82 6.07
N GLU A 247 10.42 7.05 5.63
CA GLU A 247 10.41 8.24 6.49
C GLU A 247 9.05 8.45 7.19
N LYS A 248 7.93 8.10 6.53
CA LYS A 248 6.60 8.14 7.17
C LYS A 248 6.50 7.17 8.35
N PHE A 249 7.01 5.96 8.18
CA PHE A 249 7.06 4.98 9.24
C PHE A 249 7.92 5.46 10.40
N PHE A 250 9.10 6.01 10.13
CA PHE A 250 9.97 6.55 11.18
C PHE A 250 9.35 7.76 11.88
N GLN A 251 8.61 8.60 11.15
CA GLN A 251 7.88 9.72 11.71
C GLN A 251 6.73 9.22 12.61
N SER A 252 5.95 8.24 12.17
CA SER A 252 4.84 7.69 12.96
C SER A 252 5.30 7.00 14.25
N LEU A 253 6.53 6.51 14.31
CA LEU A 253 7.14 6.03 15.56
C LEU A 253 7.44 7.20 16.53
N ARG A 254 7.99 8.32 16.02
CA ARG A 254 8.28 9.51 16.85
C ARG A 254 7.00 10.15 17.42
N GLU A 255 5.94 10.21 16.60
CA GLU A 255 4.63 10.75 17.00
C GLU A 255 3.93 9.93 18.09
N ARG A 256 4.49 8.76 18.45
CA ARG A 256 3.99 7.79 19.44
C ARG A 256 4.90 7.60 20.64
N ASP A 257 5.86 8.49 20.81
CA ASP A 257 6.88 8.36 21.86
C ASP A 257 7.71 7.06 21.76
N LEU A 258 7.72 6.43 20.57
CA LEU A 258 8.56 5.27 20.25
C LEU A 258 9.78 5.70 19.43
N ALA A 259 10.35 6.88 19.72
CA ALA A 259 11.44 7.45 18.94
C ALA A 259 12.61 6.46 18.79
N PRO A 260 12.94 6.01 17.55
CA PRO A 260 13.99 5.04 17.35
C PRO A 260 15.36 5.69 17.58
N VAL A 261 16.27 4.94 18.24
CA VAL A 261 17.66 5.37 18.44
C VAL A 261 18.45 5.32 17.13
N GLU A 262 18.04 4.46 16.21
CA GLU A 262 18.59 4.39 14.85
C GLU A 262 17.50 3.98 13.86
N THR A 263 17.58 4.48 12.62
CA THR A 263 16.68 4.12 11.52
C THR A 263 17.45 3.56 10.34
N ARG A 264 16.93 2.50 9.72
CA ARG A 264 17.53 1.88 8.54
C ARG A 264 16.50 1.76 7.41
N ALA A 265 16.64 2.59 6.38
CA ALA A 265 15.82 2.53 5.19
C ALA A 265 16.40 1.57 4.15
N PHE A 266 15.59 0.62 3.68
CA PHE A 266 15.89 -0.27 2.56
C PHE A 266 15.16 0.19 1.28
N ALA A 267 15.48 -0.42 0.15
CA ALA A 267 14.74 -0.21 -1.08
C ALA A 267 13.29 -0.72 -0.93
N ASP A 268 12.35 -0.11 -1.66
CA ASP A 268 10.97 -0.59 -1.70
C ASP A 268 10.91 -2.06 -2.15
N HIS A 269 10.11 -2.87 -1.45
CA HIS A 269 10.03 -4.32 -1.62
C HIS A 269 11.38 -5.06 -1.47
N HIS A 270 12.26 -4.56 -0.58
CA HIS A 270 13.57 -5.17 -0.34
C HIS A 270 13.45 -6.66 0.07
N PRO A 271 14.10 -7.60 -0.64
CA PRO A 271 14.17 -8.99 -0.21
C PRO A 271 15.24 -9.12 0.88
N TYR A 272 14.82 -9.15 2.14
CA TYR A 272 15.75 -9.26 3.27
C TYR A 272 16.56 -10.55 3.21
N ARG A 273 17.86 -10.42 3.07
CA ARG A 273 18.82 -11.53 3.06
C ARG A 273 19.25 -11.86 4.49
N PRO A 274 19.71 -13.07 4.77
CA PRO A 274 20.24 -13.44 6.09
C PRO A 274 21.31 -12.47 6.61
N GLN A 275 22.14 -11.93 5.72
CA GLN A 275 23.18 -10.95 6.06
C GLN A 275 22.61 -9.61 6.51
N ASP A 276 21.54 -9.11 5.85
CA ASP A 276 20.87 -7.86 6.24
C ASP A 276 20.32 -8.00 7.67
N LEU A 277 19.71 -9.15 7.95
CA LEU A 277 19.09 -9.44 9.22
C LEU A 277 20.11 -9.64 10.34
N GLN A 278 21.22 -10.33 10.07
CA GLN A 278 22.31 -10.46 11.02
C GLN A 278 22.93 -9.11 11.38
N ALA A 279 23.13 -8.23 10.37
CA ALA A 279 23.63 -6.89 10.61
C ALA A 279 22.66 -6.03 11.45
N LEU A 280 21.35 -6.15 11.22
CA LEU A 280 20.33 -5.47 12.02
C LEU A 280 20.33 -5.97 13.47
N LEU A 281 20.42 -7.29 13.69
CA LEU A 281 20.50 -7.85 15.06
C LEU A 281 21.75 -7.39 15.80
N ALA A 282 22.91 -7.57 15.20
CA ALA A 282 24.18 -7.18 15.83
C ALA A 282 24.18 -5.68 16.17
N ARG A 283 23.59 -4.85 15.29
CA ARG A 283 23.47 -3.42 15.56
C ARG A 283 22.48 -3.11 16.66
N ALA A 284 21.34 -3.79 16.70
CA ALA A 284 20.35 -3.64 17.75
C ALA A 284 20.94 -4.04 19.14
N GLU A 285 21.65 -5.16 19.19
CA GLU A 285 22.36 -5.61 20.39
C GLU A 285 23.39 -4.57 20.87
N ALA A 286 24.21 -4.03 19.97
CA ALA A 286 25.21 -3.00 20.30
C ALA A 286 24.57 -1.70 20.82
N LEU A 287 23.32 -1.41 20.46
CA LEU A 287 22.57 -0.24 20.91
C LEU A 287 21.71 -0.51 22.15
N GLY A 288 21.64 -1.74 22.64
CA GLY A 288 20.68 -2.16 23.66
C GLY A 288 19.24 -1.89 23.21
N ALA A 289 18.95 -2.11 21.91
CA ALA A 289 17.67 -1.77 21.28
C ALA A 289 16.96 -3.03 20.76
N ARG A 290 15.63 -2.93 20.60
CA ARG A 290 14.81 -3.94 19.93
C ARG A 290 14.65 -3.55 18.46
N LEU A 291 14.39 -4.53 17.60
CA LEU A 291 14.06 -4.27 16.20
C LEU A 291 12.56 -3.99 16.04
N ILE A 292 12.22 -2.95 15.28
CA ILE A 292 10.85 -2.64 14.91
C ILE A 292 10.74 -2.40 13.39
N THR A 293 9.69 -2.96 12.78
CA THR A 293 9.42 -2.83 11.35
C THR A 293 7.94 -2.64 11.04
N THR A 294 7.57 -2.58 9.77
CA THR A 294 6.19 -2.42 9.33
C THR A 294 5.50 -3.78 9.11
N GLU A 295 4.17 -3.81 9.23
CA GLU A 295 3.36 -5.00 8.90
C GLU A 295 3.53 -5.41 7.41
N LYS A 296 3.85 -4.46 6.53
CA LYS A 296 4.13 -4.70 5.10
C LYS A 296 5.49 -5.38 4.88
N ASP A 297 6.46 -5.18 5.77
CA ASP A 297 7.77 -5.84 5.70
C ASP A 297 7.73 -7.28 6.22
N LEU A 298 6.82 -7.56 7.16
CA LEU A 298 6.75 -8.84 7.88
C LEU A 298 6.69 -10.07 6.96
N PRO A 299 5.88 -10.12 5.88
CA PRO A 299 5.83 -11.29 4.98
C PRO A 299 7.14 -11.58 4.25
N ARG A 300 8.06 -10.61 4.19
CA ARG A 300 9.38 -10.74 3.55
C ARG A 300 10.48 -11.20 4.50
N LEU A 301 10.15 -11.33 5.78
CA LEU A 301 11.06 -11.78 6.82
C LEU A 301 10.86 -13.26 7.08
N PRO A 302 11.93 -14.04 7.37
CA PRO A 302 11.78 -15.43 7.77
C PRO A 302 10.91 -15.56 9.03
N ALA A 303 10.01 -16.54 9.07
CA ALA A 303 9.09 -16.75 10.20
C ALA A 303 9.81 -16.88 11.56
N ALA A 304 11.01 -17.43 11.56
CA ALA A 304 11.85 -17.54 12.77
C ALA A 304 12.23 -16.18 13.40
N TRP A 305 12.02 -15.07 12.70
CA TRP A 305 12.34 -13.71 13.17
C TRP A 305 11.16 -13.03 13.86
N SER A 306 9.92 -13.47 13.59
CA SER A 306 8.71 -12.88 14.18
C SER A 306 8.78 -12.68 15.70
N PRO A 307 9.34 -13.63 16.51
CA PRO A 307 9.45 -13.44 17.96
C PRO A 307 10.47 -12.38 18.39
N ARG A 308 11.36 -11.96 17.48
CA ARG A 308 12.45 -11.00 17.74
C ARG A 308 12.16 -9.60 17.23
N LEU A 309 10.99 -9.39 16.67
CA LEU A 309 10.61 -8.16 15.99
C LEU A 309 9.33 -7.60 16.58
N ASP A 310 9.33 -6.31 16.84
CA ASP A 310 8.11 -5.58 17.04
C ASP A 310 7.59 -5.09 15.66
N VAL A 311 6.29 -5.14 15.48
CA VAL A 311 5.66 -4.76 14.20
C VAL A 311 4.67 -3.65 14.46
N LEU A 312 4.86 -2.53 13.76
CA LEU A 312 3.88 -1.46 13.76
C LEU A 312 2.81 -1.79 12.70
N PRO A 313 1.54 -1.99 13.12
CA PRO A 313 0.42 -2.17 12.19
C PRO A 313 0.23 -0.92 11.32
N VAL A 314 -0.24 -1.10 10.10
CA VAL A 314 -0.52 -0.01 9.14
C VAL A 314 -1.94 0.46 9.29
#